data_c52dee473a80cd8e106037cdad7aae4a
#
_entry.id   c52dee473a80cd8e106037cdad7aae4a
#
_cell.length_a   1.000
_cell.length_b   1.000
_cell.length_c   1.000
_cell.angle_alpha   90.00
_cell.angle_beta   90.00
_cell.angle_gamma   90.00
#
_symmetry.space_group_name_H-M   'P 1'
#
loop_
_entity.id
_entity.type
_entity.pdbx_description
1 polymer ?
#
loop_
_entity_poly.entity_id
_entity_poly.type
_entity_poly.pdbx_seq_one_letter_code
_entity_poly.pdbx_strand_id
1 'polypeptide(L)'
;QDPIFTQSSYIQEPLNPGYSGFEDNGRTHVGLLHRTQWPSLGLKINTQYLYWNKSVDHGPRLGYGFGVSALRHHESFTNYSHSQINVNYAQRFNLNGGWFFRPGIEVGAGFKDFQFNNLTLEDQININTGIINSDTVDPLAINNDNVFFMDISAGLVFEKESRYGVSYWFGVSVKHLNRPNISFVQGENKKLDMFYTLNGNYRFPFLGDHSVMLTANYMQQGQNNRLDIGSLFQVNQILLGITAATNPSGGSSNS
;
A
#
# COMPACT_ATOMS: atom_id res chain seq x y z
N GLN A 1 -3.70 -8.78 5.58
CA GLN A 1 -2.74 -8.36 4.56
C GLN A 1 -3.23 -7.08 3.90
N ASP A 2 -2.32 -6.14 3.68
CA ASP A 2 -2.65 -4.88 3.01
C ASP A 2 -2.92 -5.10 1.52
N PRO A 3 -3.87 -4.36 0.93
CA PRO A 3 -4.09 -4.42 -0.50
C PRO A 3 -2.92 -3.78 -1.25
N ILE A 4 -2.32 -4.53 -2.17
CA ILE A 4 -1.20 -4.08 -2.99
C ILE A 4 -1.75 -3.68 -4.37
N PHE A 5 -1.43 -2.47 -4.82
CA PHE A 5 -1.76 -2.02 -6.17
C PHE A 5 -0.68 -2.45 -7.17
N THR A 6 -1.11 -2.97 -8.32
CA THR A 6 -0.18 -3.33 -9.42
C THR A 6 0.48 -2.12 -10.07
N GLN A 7 -0.09 -0.93 -9.86
CA GLN A 7 0.41 0.35 -10.37
C GLN A 7 1.36 1.06 -9.38
N SER A 8 1.99 0.31 -8.49
CA SER A 8 2.95 0.83 -7.49
C SER A 8 4.11 1.62 -8.10
N SER A 9 4.43 1.36 -9.38
CA SER A 9 5.44 2.11 -10.11
C SER A 9 5.05 3.56 -10.43
N TYR A 10 3.74 3.87 -10.49
CA TYR A 10 3.21 5.21 -10.73
C TYR A 10 2.95 5.97 -9.44
N ILE A 11 2.48 5.25 -8.41
CA ILE A 11 2.10 5.83 -7.13
C ILE A 11 2.87 5.08 -6.06
N GLN A 12 3.98 5.66 -5.63
CA GLN A 12 4.90 5.06 -4.67
C GLN A 12 4.56 5.43 -3.22
N GLU A 13 3.74 6.44 -3.03
CA GLU A 13 3.34 6.95 -1.72
C GLU A 13 2.66 5.88 -0.82
N PRO A 14 1.78 4.98 -1.34
CA PRO A 14 1.22 3.91 -0.52
C PRO A 14 2.26 2.93 0.01
N LEU A 15 3.43 2.86 -0.65
CA LEU A 15 4.51 1.97 -0.25
C LEU A 15 5.46 2.61 0.77
N ASN A 16 5.68 3.93 0.68
CA ASN A 16 6.69 4.58 1.49
C ASN A 16 6.34 6.06 1.72
N PRO A 17 6.12 6.50 2.97
CA PRO A 17 5.78 7.89 3.27
C PRO A 17 6.87 8.89 2.90
N GLY A 18 8.12 8.47 2.68
CA GLY A 18 9.18 9.33 2.17
C GLY A 18 8.93 9.89 0.77
N TYR A 19 7.95 9.32 0.03
CA TYR A 19 7.52 9.83 -1.28
C TYR A 19 6.47 10.93 -1.21
N SER A 20 6.01 11.34 -0.03
CA SER A 20 5.10 12.48 0.09
C SER A 20 5.68 13.74 -0.55
N GLY A 21 4.97 14.28 -1.55
CA GLY A 21 5.43 15.44 -2.31
C GLY A 21 6.73 15.20 -3.11
N PHE A 22 7.01 13.95 -3.54
CA PHE A 22 8.25 13.59 -4.21
C PHE A 22 8.41 14.21 -5.60
N GLU A 23 7.34 14.26 -6.37
CA GLU A 23 7.46 14.51 -7.82
C GLU A 23 7.44 15.98 -8.21
N ASP A 24 7.32 16.96 -7.26
CA ASP A 24 7.14 18.30 -7.75
C ASP A 24 7.59 19.48 -6.89
N ASN A 25 8.16 20.44 -7.57
CA ASN A 25 8.56 21.75 -7.08
C ASN A 25 7.32 22.64 -6.81
N GLY A 26 6.61 22.39 -5.70
CA GLY A 26 5.50 23.22 -5.23
C GLY A 26 4.13 22.93 -5.82
N ARG A 27 3.98 21.87 -6.63
CA ARG A 27 2.68 21.49 -7.19
C ARG A 27 1.89 20.60 -6.24
N THR A 28 0.61 20.54 -6.50
CA THR A 28 -0.35 19.69 -5.80
C THR A 28 -0.71 18.52 -6.70
N HIS A 29 -0.66 17.30 -6.15
CA HIS A 29 -1.05 16.08 -6.82
C HIS A 29 -2.30 15.50 -6.18
N VAL A 30 -3.25 15.09 -7.02
CA VAL A 30 -4.44 14.35 -6.61
C VAL A 30 -4.55 13.14 -7.51
N GLY A 31 -4.80 11.98 -6.93
CA GLY A 31 -4.99 10.77 -7.70
C GLY A 31 -6.02 9.85 -7.08
N LEU A 32 -6.69 9.10 -7.95
CA LEU A 32 -7.65 8.07 -7.61
C LEU A 32 -7.25 6.77 -8.29
N LEU A 33 -7.12 5.71 -7.51
CA LEU A 33 -6.95 4.34 -7.99
C LEU A 33 -8.21 3.55 -7.69
N HIS A 34 -8.66 2.79 -8.67
CA HIS A 34 -9.73 1.82 -8.49
C HIS A 34 -9.28 0.47 -9.06
N ARG A 35 -9.39 -0.58 -8.24
CA ARG A 35 -9.06 -1.94 -8.63
C ARG A 35 -10.22 -2.86 -8.31
N THR A 36 -10.66 -3.62 -9.32
CA THR A 36 -11.61 -4.72 -9.15
C THR A 36 -10.91 -6.04 -9.45
N GLN A 37 -10.98 -6.97 -8.52
CA GLN A 37 -10.46 -8.33 -8.69
C GLN A 37 -11.64 -9.31 -8.77
N TRP A 38 -11.49 -10.33 -9.62
CA TRP A 38 -12.45 -11.41 -9.84
C TRP A 38 -13.90 -10.94 -10.06
N PRO A 39 -14.13 -10.04 -11.04
CA PRO A 39 -15.45 -9.42 -11.23
C PRO A 39 -16.56 -10.41 -11.61
N SER A 40 -16.19 -11.55 -12.21
CA SER A 40 -17.11 -12.62 -12.64
C SER A 40 -17.33 -13.70 -11.60
N LEU A 41 -16.62 -13.68 -10.47
CA LEU A 41 -16.82 -14.58 -9.36
C LEU A 41 -17.73 -13.95 -8.31
N GLY A 42 -18.47 -14.75 -7.55
CA GLY A 42 -19.22 -14.28 -6.39
C GLY A 42 -18.37 -13.55 -5.34
N LEU A 43 -17.06 -13.76 -5.40
CA LEU A 43 -16.03 -13.14 -4.57
C LEU A 43 -15.43 -11.90 -5.27
N LYS A 44 -16.20 -10.83 -5.38
CA LYS A 44 -15.72 -9.59 -5.98
C LYS A 44 -15.00 -8.73 -4.93
N ILE A 45 -13.76 -8.34 -5.21
CA ILE A 45 -12.97 -7.45 -4.35
C ILE A 45 -12.77 -6.11 -5.05
N ASN A 46 -13.22 -5.04 -4.41
CA ASN A 46 -13.02 -3.66 -4.85
C ASN A 46 -12.07 -2.96 -3.90
N THR A 47 -11.03 -2.35 -4.45
CA THR A 47 -10.11 -1.52 -3.70
C THR A 47 -10.04 -0.14 -4.34
N GLN A 48 -10.24 0.89 -3.55
CA GLN A 48 -10.20 2.29 -3.93
C GLN A 48 -9.15 2.99 -3.08
N TYR A 49 -8.33 3.82 -3.70
CA TYR A 49 -7.33 4.64 -3.02
C TYR A 49 -7.37 6.04 -3.61
N LEU A 50 -7.67 7.00 -2.76
CA LEU A 50 -7.63 8.43 -3.07
C LEU A 50 -6.47 9.04 -2.33
N TYR A 51 -5.69 9.88 -2.99
CA TYR A 51 -4.64 10.63 -2.33
C TYR A 51 -4.59 12.08 -2.82
N TRP A 52 -4.13 12.93 -1.93
CA TRP A 52 -3.78 14.31 -2.18
C TRP A 52 -2.42 14.57 -1.53
N ASN A 53 -1.49 15.12 -2.26
CA ASN A 53 -0.21 15.53 -1.71
C ASN A 53 0.29 16.85 -2.29
N LYS A 54 1.14 17.51 -1.54
CA LYS A 54 1.75 18.77 -1.91
C LYS A 54 3.20 18.81 -1.44
N SER A 55 4.09 19.28 -2.32
CA SER A 55 5.45 19.66 -1.94
C SER A 55 5.56 21.16 -1.72
N VAL A 56 6.44 21.55 -0.82
CA VAL A 56 6.76 22.93 -0.53
C VAL A 56 8.28 23.06 -0.43
N ASP A 57 8.86 23.88 -1.31
CA ASP A 57 10.29 24.16 -1.28
C ASP A 57 10.57 25.35 -0.35
N HIS A 58 11.48 25.17 0.57
CA HIS A 58 11.99 26.20 1.49
C HIS A 58 13.44 26.54 1.15
N GLY A 59 13.67 27.01 -0.08
CA GLY A 59 14.99 27.35 -0.60
C GLY A 59 15.80 26.11 -1.05
N PRO A 60 17.08 26.29 -1.42
CA PRO A 60 17.86 25.27 -2.12
C PRO A 60 18.28 24.07 -1.27
N ARG A 61 18.12 24.15 0.06
CA ARG A 61 18.60 23.11 0.98
C ARG A 61 17.50 22.28 1.64
N LEU A 62 16.30 22.84 1.75
CA LEU A 62 15.22 22.24 2.51
C LEU A 62 13.92 22.31 1.70
N GLY A 63 13.20 21.22 1.69
CA GLY A 63 11.83 21.12 1.20
C GLY A 63 11.06 20.14 2.08
N TYR A 64 9.77 20.16 2.02
CA TYR A 64 8.91 19.17 2.67
C TYR A 64 7.72 18.84 1.81
N GLY A 65 7.22 17.62 1.98
CA GLY A 65 5.98 17.15 1.40
C GLY A 65 5.02 16.73 2.48
N PHE A 66 3.75 16.93 2.26
CA PHE A 66 2.70 16.39 3.10
C PHE A 66 1.56 15.90 2.24
N GLY A 67 0.84 14.92 2.74
CA GLY A 67 -0.26 14.33 2.02
C GLY A 67 -1.32 13.75 2.93
N VAL A 68 -2.47 13.51 2.32
CA VAL A 68 -3.60 12.80 2.94
C VAL A 68 -4.04 11.74 1.96
N SER A 69 -4.30 10.54 2.46
CA SER A 69 -4.84 9.46 1.64
C SER A 69 -5.99 8.75 2.32
N ALA A 70 -6.86 8.18 1.51
CA ALA A 70 -7.98 7.36 1.96
C ALA A 70 -8.00 6.06 1.17
N LEU A 71 -8.05 4.94 1.88
CA LEU A 71 -8.18 3.59 1.34
C LEU A 71 -9.55 3.04 1.70
N ARG A 72 -10.22 2.41 0.75
CA ARG A 72 -11.37 1.54 0.98
C ARG A 72 -11.16 0.22 0.23
N HIS A 73 -11.20 -0.85 0.97
CA HIS A 73 -11.15 -2.21 0.46
C HIS A 73 -12.43 -2.93 0.88
N HIS A 74 -13.14 -3.52 -0.07
CA HIS A 74 -14.42 -4.19 0.19
C HIS A 74 -14.48 -5.50 -0.58
N GLU A 75 -14.84 -6.56 0.12
CA GLU A 75 -15.08 -7.90 -0.39
C GLU A 75 -16.58 -8.21 -0.34
N SER A 76 -17.17 -8.57 -1.47
CA SER A 76 -18.63 -8.71 -1.58
C SER A 76 -19.20 -9.97 -0.94
N PHE A 77 -18.42 -11.07 -0.88
CA PHE A 77 -18.92 -12.35 -0.38
C PHE A 77 -19.10 -12.37 1.14
N THR A 78 -18.07 -11.91 1.85
CA THR A 78 -18.07 -11.86 3.31
C THR A 78 -18.55 -10.52 3.87
N ASN A 79 -18.83 -9.55 2.99
CA ASN A 79 -19.06 -8.15 3.34
C ASN A 79 -17.91 -7.56 4.21
N TYR A 80 -16.70 -8.14 4.08
CA TYR A 80 -15.54 -7.56 4.73
C TYR A 80 -15.23 -6.19 4.15
N SER A 81 -15.08 -5.21 5.01
CA SER A 81 -14.62 -3.89 4.60
C SER A 81 -13.46 -3.42 5.48
N HIS A 82 -12.50 -2.76 4.86
CA HIS A 82 -11.40 -2.07 5.50
C HIS A 82 -11.32 -0.66 4.93
N SER A 83 -11.51 0.33 5.77
CA SER A 83 -11.37 1.74 5.44
C SER A 83 -10.26 2.34 6.29
N GLN A 84 -9.39 3.14 5.69
CA GLN A 84 -8.27 3.78 6.39
C GLN A 84 -8.01 5.17 5.82
N ILE A 85 -7.75 6.12 6.71
CA ILE A 85 -7.33 7.48 6.36
C ILE A 85 -5.93 7.68 6.95
N ASN A 86 -5.01 8.20 6.13
CA ASN A 86 -3.63 8.45 6.53
C ASN A 86 -3.27 9.91 6.27
N VAL A 87 -2.42 10.43 7.14
CA VAL A 87 -1.72 11.71 6.98
C VAL A 87 -0.23 11.40 6.97
N ASN A 88 0.47 11.91 5.98
CA ASN A 88 1.89 11.68 5.82
C ASN A 88 2.66 12.99 5.68
N TYR A 89 3.92 12.94 6.10
CA TYR A 89 4.86 14.04 6.03
C TYR A 89 6.24 13.51 5.67
N ALA A 90 6.92 14.16 4.75
CA ALA A 90 8.31 13.89 4.40
C ALA A 90 9.13 15.17 4.35
N GLN A 91 10.31 15.13 4.94
CA GLN A 91 11.28 16.23 4.87
C GLN A 91 12.28 15.93 3.75
N ARG A 92 12.61 16.92 2.91
CA ARG A 92 13.64 16.81 1.87
C ARG A 92 14.88 17.57 2.28
N PHE A 93 16.03 16.87 2.40
CA PHE A 93 17.34 17.43 2.70
C PHE A 93 18.23 17.33 1.47
N ASN A 94 18.86 18.43 1.08
CA ASN A 94 19.88 18.44 0.03
C ASN A 94 21.24 18.09 0.63
N LEU A 95 21.84 16.97 0.22
CA LEU A 95 23.12 16.46 0.66
C LEU A 95 24.30 16.95 -0.20
N ASN A 96 24.08 17.90 -1.11
CA ASN A 96 25.03 18.36 -2.13
C ASN A 96 25.23 17.35 -3.29
N GLY A 97 25.84 17.84 -4.35
CA GLY A 97 26.15 17.01 -5.53
C GLY A 97 24.93 16.39 -6.21
N GLY A 98 23.73 16.94 -6.01
CA GLY A 98 22.48 16.42 -6.57
C GLY A 98 21.90 15.22 -5.83
N TRP A 99 22.37 14.94 -4.60
CA TRP A 99 21.78 13.95 -3.71
C TRP A 99 20.76 14.58 -2.77
N PHE A 100 19.67 13.89 -2.54
CA PHE A 100 18.65 14.27 -1.58
C PHE A 100 18.30 13.09 -0.68
N PHE A 101 18.01 13.41 0.57
CA PHE A 101 17.57 12.47 1.58
C PHE A 101 16.18 12.88 2.08
N ARG A 102 15.24 11.92 2.10
CA ARG A 102 13.84 12.17 2.42
C ARG A 102 13.34 11.17 3.47
N PRO A 103 13.47 11.47 4.76
CA PRO A 103 12.74 10.76 5.81
C PRO A 103 11.27 11.14 5.75
N GLY A 104 10.39 10.16 5.94
CA GLY A 104 8.95 10.34 5.97
C GLY A 104 8.31 9.55 7.10
N ILE A 105 7.21 10.09 7.60
CA ILE A 105 6.34 9.45 8.59
C ILE A 105 4.89 9.49 8.10
N GLU A 106 4.11 8.49 8.49
CA GLU A 106 2.68 8.41 8.24
C GLU A 106 1.97 7.99 9.51
N VAL A 107 0.84 8.63 9.79
CA VAL A 107 -0.09 8.24 10.85
C VAL A 107 -1.45 8.03 10.23
N GLY A 108 -2.06 6.89 10.54
CA GLY A 108 -3.35 6.49 10.00
C GLY A 108 -4.35 6.09 11.06
N ALA A 109 -5.62 6.17 10.71
CA ALA A 109 -6.74 5.61 11.46
C ALA A 109 -7.50 4.66 10.54
N GLY A 110 -7.63 3.41 10.96
CA GLY A 110 -8.27 2.33 10.20
C GLY A 110 -9.49 1.77 10.91
N PHE A 111 -10.44 1.36 10.10
CA PHE A 111 -11.68 0.74 10.53
C PHE A 111 -11.93 -0.52 9.71
N LYS A 112 -12.17 -1.64 10.38
CA LYS A 112 -12.52 -2.93 9.76
C LYS A 112 -13.88 -3.37 10.23
N ASP A 113 -14.67 -3.85 9.30
CA ASP A 113 -15.99 -4.40 9.52
C ASP A 113 -16.11 -5.74 8.79
N PHE A 114 -16.78 -6.70 9.42
CA PHE A 114 -17.00 -8.02 8.87
C PHE A 114 -18.37 -8.54 9.30
N GLN A 115 -19.19 -8.96 8.34
CA GLN A 115 -20.52 -9.48 8.63
C GLN A 115 -20.53 -11.01 8.67
N PHE A 116 -20.14 -11.58 9.79
CA PHE A 116 -20.11 -13.04 10.01
C PHE A 116 -21.48 -13.71 9.88
N ASN A 117 -22.56 -12.97 10.16
CA ASN A 117 -23.95 -13.49 10.09
C ASN A 117 -24.36 -13.98 8.69
N ASN A 118 -23.63 -13.60 7.65
CA ASN A 118 -23.89 -14.03 6.28
C ASN A 118 -23.14 -15.34 5.91
N LEU A 119 -22.34 -15.87 6.82
CA LEU A 119 -21.58 -17.10 6.63
C LEU A 119 -22.22 -18.25 7.40
N THR A 120 -22.14 -19.46 6.85
CA THR A 120 -22.43 -20.70 7.59
C THR A 120 -21.15 -21.12 8.27
N LEU A 121 -21.14 -21.11 9.60
CA LEU A 121 -20.01 -21.47 10.42
C LEU A 121 -19.97 -22.97 10.71
N GLU A 122 -18.82 -23.48 11.12
CA GLU A 122 -18.61 -24.91 11.32
C GLU A 122 -19.55 -25.53 12.38
N ASP A 123 -19.84 -24.80 13.45
CA ASP A 123 -20.76 -25.21 14.52
C ASP A 123 -22.23 -25.32 14.08
N GLN A 124 -22.59 -24.66 12.99
CA GLN A 124 -23.91 -24.72 12.39
C GLN A 124 -24.12 -25.99 11.53
N ILE A 125 -23.04 -26.65 11.12
CA ILE A 125 -23.09 -27.79 10.20
C ILE A 125 -23.09 -29.11 11.02
N ASN A 126 -24.22 -29.80 11.01
CA ASN A 126 -24.25 -31.16 11.59
C ASN A 126 -23.71 -32.18 10.57
N ILE A 127 -22.46 -32.59 10.76
CA ILE A 127 -21.74 -33.48 9.84
C ILE A 127 -22.46 -34.85 9.68
N ASN A 128 -23.18 -35.31 10.71
CA ASN A 128 -23.85 -36.63 10.68
C ASN A 128 -25.18 -36.59 9.92
N THR A 129 -25.88 -35.48 9.95
CA THR A 129 -27.22 -35.35 9.34
C THR A 129 -27.24 -34.49 8.10
N GLY A 130 -26.18 -33.72 7.85
CA GLY A 130 -26.11 -32.72 6.77
C GLY A 130 -27.03 -31.50 7.00
N ILE A 131 -27.64 -31.37 8.18
CA ILE A 131 -28.53 -30.26 8.51
C ILE A 131 -27.71 -29.06 8.91
N ILE A 132 -28.09 -27.87 8.38
CA ILE A 132 -27.54 -26.59 8.78
C ILE A 132 -28.48 -25.93 9.78
N ASN A 133 -28.00 -25.67 10.99
CA ASN A 133 -28.73 -24.97 12.03
C ASN A 133 -28.63 -23.45 11.80
N SER A 134 -29.68 -22.71 12.16
CA SER A 134 -29.67 -21.23 12.08
C SER A 134 -28.85 -20.58 13.20
N ASP A 135 -28.73 -21.26 14.34
CA ASP A 135 -28.10 -20.72 15.52
C ASP A 135 -26.61 -21.08 15.56
N THR A 136 -25.77 -20.15 15.96
CA THR A 136 -24.34 -20.32 16.14
C THR A 136 -23.92 -19.87 17.53
N VAL A 137 -22.93 -20.55 18.09
CA VAL A 137 -22.26 -20.19 19.35
C VAL A 137 -20.86 -19.62 19.10
N ASP A 138 -20.48 -19.46 17.84
CA ASP A 138 -19.17 -18.91 17.46
C ASP A 138 -19.05 -17.46 17.94
N PRO A 139 -18.02 -17.11 18.72
CA PRO A 139 -17.79 -15.74 19.20
C PRO A 139 -17.70 -14.69 18.08
N LEU A 140 -17.25 -15.07 16.90
CA LEU A 140 -17.15 -14.17 15.74
C LEU A 140 -18.52 -13.70 15.22
N ALA A 141 -19.55 -14.58 15.32
CA ALA A 141 -20.89 -14.25 14.89
C ALA A 141 -21.70 -13.52 15.98
N ILE A 142 -21.45 -13.87 17.26
CA ILE A 142 -22.17 -13.32 18.41
C ILE A 142 -21.68 -11.89 18.72
N ASN A 143 -20.37 -11.67 18.69
CA ASN A 143 -19.71 -10.40 18.96
C ASN A 143 -19.30 -9.74 17.64
N ASN A 144 -20.24 -9.23 16.89
CA ASN A 144 -20.00 -8.55 15.62
C ASN A 144 -19.34 -7.18 15.88
N ASP A 145 -18.10 -7.20 16.36
CA ASP A 145 -17.36 -6.01 16.73
C ASP A 145 -16.63 -5.42 15.51
N ASN A 146 -16.87 -4.15 15.29
CA ASN A 146 -16.06 -3.36 14.39
C ASN A 146 -14.71 -3.10 15.02
N VAL A 147 -13.64 -3.19 14.26
CA VAL A 147 -12.29 -2.96 14.73
C VAL A 147 -11.81 -1.59 14.29
N PHE A 148 -11.59 -0.70 15.26
CA PHE A 148 -10.88 0.55 15.06
C PHE A 148 -9.41 0.40 15.49
N PHE A 149 -8.49 0.92 14.70
CA PHE A 149 -7.07 0.91 15.04
C PHE A 149 -6.36 2.16 14.53
N MET A 150 -5.29 2.53 15.21
CA MET A 150 -4.35 3.55 14.73
C MET A 150 -3.11 2.86 14.18
N ASP A 151 -2.53 3.45 13.16
CA ASP A 151 -1.37 2.93 12.46
C ASP A 151 -0.27 3.97 12.34
N ILE A 152 0.98 3.52 12.45
CA ILE A 152 2.16 4.37 12.33
C ILE A 152 3.11 3.71 11.36
N SER A 153 3.62 4.51 10.41
CA SER A 153 4.56 4.08 9.39
C SER A 153 5.73 5.05 9.30
N ALA A 154 6.89 4.55 8.89
CA ALA A 154 8.06 5.37 8.61
C ALA A 154 8.76 4.89 7.35
N GLY A 155 9.43 5.81 6.67
CA GLY A 155 10.17 5.50 5.48
C GLY A 155 11.30 6.47 5.20
N LEU A 156 12.21 6.03 4.37
CA LEU A 156 13.38 6.78 3.93
C LEU A 156 13.47 6.68 2.42
N VAL A 157 13.78 7.77 1.75
CA VAL A 157 14.08 7.79 0.31
C VAL A 157 15.38 8.55 0.09
N PHE A 158 16.26 7.97 -0.72
CA PHE A 158 17.44 8.61 -1.26
C PHE A 158 17.22 8.83 -2.76
N GLU A 159 17.45 10.05 -3.19
CA GLU A 159 17.24 10.48 -4.57
C GLU A 159 18.53 11.08 -5.11
N LYS A 160 18.84 10.81 -6.36
CA LYS A 160 19.92 11.45 -7.10
C LYS A 160 19.38 12.05 -8.38
N GLU A 161 19.54 13.36 -8.51
CA GLU A 161 19.32 14.09 -9.75
C GLU A 161 20.66 14.38 -10.43
N SER A 162 20.79 13.98 -11.70
CA SER A 162 21.97 14.26 -12.52
C SER A 162 21.67 15.45 -13.44
N ARG A 163 22.72 16.24 -13.72
CA ARG A 163 22.68 17.32 -14.71
C ARG A 163 22.31 16.87 -16.14
N TYR A 164 22.45 15.58 -16.42
CA TYR A 164 22.14 15.00 -17.75
C TYR A 164 20.72 14.43 -17.83
N GLY A 165 19.82 14.78 -16.90
CA GLY A 165 18.46 14.29 -16.87
C GLY A 165 18.28 12.86 -16.35
N VAL A 166 19.38 12.14 -16.07
CA VAL A 166 19.33 10.83 -15.44
C VAL A 166 19.03 11.02 -13.96
N SER A 167 18.05 10.31 -13.46
CA SER A 167 17.73 10.30 -12.04
C SER A 167 17.51 8.88 -11.55
N TYR A 168 17.87 8.63 -10.32
CA TYR A 168 17.59 7.36 -9.67
C TYR A 168 17.27 7.61 -8.19
N TRP A 169 16.39 6.80 -7.68
CA TRP A 169 16.02 6.86 -6.27
C TRP A 169 15.73 5.47 -5.74
N PHE A 170 16.01 5.30 -4.47
CA PHE A 170 15.70 4.08 -3.74
C PHE A 170 15.13 4.42 -2.38
N GLY A 171 14.23 3.58 -1.91
CA GLY A 171 13.55 3.79 -0.65
C GLY A 171 13.36 2.50 0.13
N VAL A 172 13.31 2.66 1.44
CA VAL A 172 12.92 1.61 2.38
C VAL A 172 11.83 2.12 3.29
N SER A 173 10.87 1.29 3.62
CA SER A 173 9.84 1.68 4.59
C SER A 173 9.39 0.50 5.44
N VAL A 174 8.83 0.85 6.59
CA VAL A 174 8.14 -0.08 7.49
C VAL A 174 6.79 0.53 7.85
N LYS A 175 5.70 -0.17 7.55
CA LYS A 175 4.35 0.18 7.98
C LYS A 175 3.93 -0.70 9.15
N HIS A 176 2.92 -0.26 9.89
CA HIS A 176 2.41 -0.94 11.08
C HIS A 176 3.46 -1.10 12.19
N LEU A 177 4.26 -0.05 12.42
CA LEU A 177 5.30 -0.04 13.45
C LEU A 177 4.75 -0.31 14.85
N ASN A 178 3.57 0.19 15.14
CA ASN A 178 2.86 -0.02 16.40
C ASN A 178 2.13 -1.38 16.49
N ARG A 179 2.11 -2.17 15.40
CA ARG A 179 1.46 -3.49 15.31
C ARG A 179 0.09 -3.49 15.98
N PRO A 180 -0.88 -2.70 15.50
CA PRO A 180 -2.17 -2.55 16.15
C PRO A 180 -2.90 -3.90 16.27
N ASN A 181 -3.73 -4.04 17.31
CA ASN A 181 -4.62 -5.17 17.44
C ASN A 181 -5.76 -5.03 16.42
N ILE A 182 -5.96 -6.06 15.61
CA ILE A 182 -7.00 -6.13 14.57
C ILE A 182 -7.94 -7.32 14.77
N SER A 183 -8.02 -7.87 15.99
CA SER A 183 -8.93 -8.97 16.31
C SER A 183 -10.38 -8.50 16.29
N PHE A 184 -11.26 -9.29 15.70
CA PHE A 184 -12.71 -9.13 15.79
C PHE A 184 -13.30 -9.79 17.03
N VAL A 185 -12.51 -10.55 17.78
CA VAL A 185 -12.95 -11.23 19.03
C VAL A 185 -12.49 -10.41 20.22
N GLN A 186 -13.42 -10.06 21.11
CA GLN A 186 -13.10 -9.37 22.36
C GLN A 186 -12.17 -10.23 23.23
N GLY A 187 -11.15 -9.61 23.79
CA GLY A 187 -10.16 -10.28 24.63
C GLY A 187 -9.03 -10.99 23.88
N GLU A 188 -9.13 -11.17 22.58
CA GLU A 188 -8.04 -11.69 21.75
C GLU A 188 -7.13 -10.56 21.23
N ASN A 189 -5.87 -10.91 21.03
CA ASN A 189 -4.85 -9.99 20.53
C ASN A 189 -4.25 -10.50 19.22
N LYS A 190 -4.83 -10.12 18.11
CA LYS A 190 -4.32 -10.40 16.78
C LYS A 190 -3.58 -9.17 16.25
N LYS A 191 -2.26 -9.14 16.40
CA LYS A 191 -1.43 -8.02 15.93
C LYS A 191 -1.30 -8.03 14.42
N LEU A 192 -1.44 -6.85 13.82
CA LEU A 192 -1.14 -6.64 12.41
C LEU A 192 0.36 -6.80 12.16
N ASP A 193 0.72 -7.59 11.17
CA ASP A 193 2.13 -7.79 10.82
C ASP A 193 2.72 -6.53 10.18
N MET A 194 3.96 -6.24 10.51
CA MET A 194 4.72 -5.17 9.87
C MET A 194 4.80 -5.41 8.37
N PHE A 195 4.67 -4.34 7.60
CA PHE A 195 4.81 -4.36 6.16
C PHE A 195 6.10 -3.63 5.76
N TYR A 196 7.05 -4.38 5.23
CA TYR A 196 8.34 -3.90 4.77
C TYR A 196 8.31 -3.66 3.28
N THR A 197 8.88 -2.55 2.83
CA THR A 197 9.09 -2.29 1.41
C THR A 197 10.52 -1.89 1.11
N LEU A 198 11.01 -2.34 -0.03
CA LEU A 198 12.26 -1.88 -0.64
C LEU A 198 11.95 -1.55 -2.09
N ASN A 199 12.25 -0.35 -2.51
CA ASN A 199 11.99 0.11 -3.86
C ASN A 199 13.21 0.78 -4.47
N GLY A 200 13.39 0.58 -5.77
CA GLY A 200 14.45 1.19 -6.56
C GLY A 200 13.94 1.58 -7.93
N ASN A 201 14.34 2.76 -8.38
CA ASN A 201 13.94 3.30 -9.67
C ASN A 201 15.12 3.98 -10.34
N TYR A 202 15.20 3.81 -11.64
CA TYR A 202 16.22 4.42 -12.49
C TYR A 202 15.55 5.01 -13.72
N ARG A 203 15.61 6.34 -13.86
CA ARG A 203 15.04 7.07 -15.00
C ARG A 203 16.17 7.65 -15.83
N PHE A 204 16.09 7.48 -17.11
CA PHE A 204 17.01 8.07 -18.08
C PHE A 204 16.25 8.70 -19.25
N PRO A 205 16.72 9.83 -19.76
CA PRO A 205 16.13 10.50 -20.92
C PRO A 205 16.37 9.67 -22.20
N PHE A 206 15.40 9.73 -23.08
CA PHE A 206 15.45 9.06 -24.38
C PHE A 206 14.80 9.95 -25.43
N LEU A 207 15.58 10.43 -26.41
CA LEU A 207 15.11 11.26 -27.54
C LEU A 207 14.11 12.38 -27.18
N GLY A 208 14.62 13.59 -26.92
CA GLY A 208 13.81 14.77 -26.60
C GLY A 208 13.22 14.70 -25.19
N ASP A 209 11.91 14.96 -25.08
CA ASP A 209 11.18 14.96 -23.80
C ASP A 209 10.70 13.58 -23.35
N HIS A 210 11.23 12.52 -23.98
CA HIS A 210 10.87 11.14 -23.63
C HIS A 210 11.81 10.59 -22.57
N SER A 211 11.30 9.72 -21.72
CA SER A 211 12.11 9.03 -20.72
C SER A 211 11.71 7.56 -20.56
N VAL A 212 12.68 6.76 -20.17
CA VAL A 212 12.46 5.37 -19.74
C VAL A 212 12.79 5.26 -18.27
N MET A 213 11.92 4.64 -17.50
CA MET A 213 12.13 4.35 -16.09
C MET A 213 12.07 2.85 -15.85
N LEU A 214 13.13 2.31 -15.27
CA LEU A 214 13.16 0.95 -14.72
C LEU A 214 12.78 1.01 -13.26
N THR A 215 11.97 0.07 -12.80
CA THR A 215 11.45 0.02 -11.43
C THR A 215 11.53 -1.39 -10.86
N ALA A 216 11.87 -1.48 -9.59
CA ALA A 216 11.85 -2.73 -8.83
C ALA A 216 11.28 -2.43 -7.43
N ASN A 217 10.27 -3.20 -7.00
CA ASN A 217 9.65 -3.07 -5.69
C ASN A 217 9.57 -4.45 -5.02
N TYR A 218 10.21 -4.59 -3.88
CA TYR A 218 10.07 -5.75 -3.01
C TYR A 218 9.19 -5.38 -1.83
N MET A 219 8.23 -6.24 -1.51
CA MET A 219 7.25 -6.05 -0.45
C MET A 219 7.14 -7.34 0.36
N GLN A 220 7.06 -7.21 1.70
CA GLN A 220 6.89 -8.34 2.60
C GLN A 220 5.97 -7.98 3.77
N GLN A 221 4.96 -8.81 4.01
CA GLN A 221 4.09 -8.73 5.19
C GLN A 221 3.83 -10.11 5.76
N GLY A 222 4.32 -10.35 6.99
CA GLY A 222 4.30 -11.69 7.58
C GLY A 222 5.08 -12.68 6.72
N GLN A 223 4.43 -13.78 6.34
CA GLN A 223 5.03 -14.83 5.49
C GLN A 223 4.88 -14.54 3.98
N ASN A 224 4.10 -13.52 3.61
CA ASN A 224 3.86 -13.20 2.21
C ASN A 224 4.86 -12.18 1.71
N ASN A 225 5.43 -12.45 0.56
CA ASN A 225 6.31 -11.52 -0.13
C ASN A 225 5.93 -11.40 -1.61
N ARG A 226 6.38 -10.30 -2.21
CA ARG A 226 6.15 -10.00 -3.61
C ARG A 226 7.29 -9.14 -4.15
N LEU A 227 7.72 -9.46 -5.36
CA LEU A 227 8.68 -8.68 -6.13
C LEU A 227 8.02 -8.25 -7.43
N ASP A 228 7.92 -6.94 -7.65
CA ASP A 228 7.47 -6.34 -8.89
C ASP A 228 8.67 -5.71 -9.61
N ILE A 229 8.86 -6.06 -10.87
CA ILE A 229 9.87 -5.46 -11.75
C ILE A 229 9.17 -4.93 -12.99
N GLY A 230 9.48 -3.71 -13.38
CA GLY A 230 8.80 -3.07 -14.49
C GLY A 230 9.64 -2.06 -15.24
N SER A 231 9.10 -1.64 -16.37
CA SER A 231 9.61 -0.56 -17.20
C SER A 231 8.46 0.36 -17.59
N LEU A 232 8.70 1.67 -17.49
CA LEU A 232 7.77 2.72 -17.81
C LEU A 232 8.37 3.61 -18.91
N PHE A 233 7.61 3.85 -19.96
CA PHE A 233 7.98 4.70 -21.09
C PHE A 233 7.12 5.96 -21.04
N GLN A 234 7.74 7.09 -20.87
CA GLN A 234 7.09 8.39 -20.97
C GLN A 234 7.31 8.97 -22.36
N VAL A 235 6.21 9.22 -23.07
CA VAL A 235 6.20 9.85 -24.39
C VAL A 235 5.30 11.08 -24.30
N ASN A 236 5.89 12.26 -24.19
CA ASN A 236 5.18 13.50 -23.89
C ASN A 236 4.35 13.37 -22.59
N GLN A 237 3.02 13.43 -22.70
CA GLN A 237 2.07 13.29 -21.59
C GLN A 237 1.53 11.88 -21.41
N ILE A 238 1.93 10.94 -22.27
CA ILE A 238 1.50 9.54 -22.21
C ILE A 238 2.56 8.72 -21.48
N LEU A 239 2.10 7.91 -20.52
CA LEU A 239 2.92 7.00 -19.77
C LEU A 239 2.44 5.57 -20.03
N LEU A 240 3.32 4.73 -20.56
CA LEU A 240 3.07 3.33 -20.85
C LEU A 240 4.01 2.46 -20.02
N GLY A 241 3.51 1.39 -19.44
CA GLY A 241 4.33 0.53 -18.59
C GLY A 241 3.99 -0.94 -18.68
N ILE A 242 5.01 -1.76 -18.45
CA ILE A 242 4.90 -3.20 -18.31
C ILE A 242 5.53 -3.56 -16.97
N THR A 243 4.79 -4.32 -16.16
CA THR A 243 5.26 -4.80 -14.85
C THR A 243 5.02 -6.31 -14.74
N ALA A 244 6.04 -7.04 -14.36
CA ALA A 244 5.95 -8.44 -13.96
C ALA A 244 6.00 -8.54 -12.44
N ALA A 245 5.15 -9.39 -11.88
CA ALA A 245 5.07 -9.64 -10.45
C ALA A 245 5.34 -11.12 -10.16
N THR A 246 6.14 -11.39 -9.13
CA THR A 246 6.44 -12.74 -8.67
C THR A 246 6.44 -12.82 -7.14
N ASN A 247 6.20 -14.01 -6.62
CA ASN A 247 6.30 -14.31 -5.19
C ASN A 247 7.56 -15.15 -4.95
N PRO A 248 8.67 -14.55 -4.50
CA PRO A 248 9.93 -15.28 -4.31
C PRO A 248 9.87 -16.47 -3.35
N SER A 249 8.97 -16.45 -2.36
CA SER A 249 8.76 -17.57 -1.42
C SER A 249 7.77 -18.62 -1.91
N GLY A 250 7.14 -18.45 -3.06
CA GLY A 250 6.11 -19.36 -3.59
C GLY A 250 6.60 -20.73 -4.07
N GLY A 251 7.83 -21.13 -3.72
CA GLY A 251 8.45 -22.37 -4.16
C GLY A 251 8.74 -23.43 -3.09
N SER A 252 8.39 -23.23 -1.83
CA SER A 252 8.68 -24.21 -0.78
C SER A 252 7.47 -24.60 0.06
N SER A 253 6.44 -25.15 -0.58
CA SER A 253 5.57 -26.10 0.12
C SER A 253 6.16 -27.49 -0.07
N ASN A 254 7.21 -27.81 0.63
CA ASN A 254 7.61 -29.20 0.82
C ASN A 254 6.97 -29.73 2.10
N SER A 255 6.09 -30.68 1.84
CA SER A 255 5.62 -31.80 2.68
C SER A 255 5.38 -31.54 4.15
#